data_addc7cf163a38f50e57929e610b1a942
#
_entry.id   addc7cf163a38f50e57929e610b1a942
#
_cell.length_a   1.000
_cell.length_b   1.000
_cell.length_c   1.000
_cell.angle_alpha   90.00
_cell.angle_beta   90.00
_cell.angle_gamma   90.00
#
_symmetry.space_group_name_H-M   'P 1'
#
loop_
_entity.id
_entity.type
_entity.pdbx_description
1 polymer ?
#
loop_
_entity_poly.entity_id
_entity_poly.type
_entity_poly.pdbx_seq_one_letter_code
_entity_poly.pdbx_strand_id
1 'polypeptide(L)'
;MSMELLTLRIKGVSPLMMHSDKLANPLHPATKAHRELTSKRKKVDDDHVAIARSEFIAGVYFDETSGIHIPGANFDATFLAGAKLQKLGTHWKRGALVMTDKASLDFDGPTTPEALWGDQRFVDCRGVKVGQAKIMRYRPIFLDWACELEVAINTDVLDLQEVKKAIDDSGKLIGVCEYRPRFGRFEVVYG
;
A
#
# COMPACT_ATOMS: atom_id res chain seq x y z
N MET A 1 -15.63 25.51 -14.12
CA MET A 1 -15.11 24.32 -13.42
C MET A 1 -13.82 24.76 -12.75
N SER A 2 -13.85 24.95 -11.45
CA SER A 2 -12.68 25.38 -10.68
C SER A 2 -11.98 24.14 -10.14
N MET A 3 -10.74 23.91 -10.61
CA MET A 3 -9.90 22.80 -10.17
C MET A 3 -8.75 23.34 -9.32
N GLU A 4 -8.55 22.75 -8.19
CA GLU A 4 -7.43 23.04 -7.30
C GLU A 4 -6.56 21.78 -7.12
N LEU A 5 -5.25 21.95 -7.12
CA LEU A 5 -4.29 20.89 -6.91
C LEU A 5 -3.70 21.00 -5.51
N LEU A 6 -3.89 19.97 -4.70
CA LEU A 6 -3.30 19.86 -3.37
C LEU A 6 -2.07 18.96 -3.42
N THR A 7 -0.92 19.50 -3.03
CA THR A 7 0.28 18.70 -2.79
C THR A 7 0.27 18.22 -1.35
N LEU A 8 0.42 16.92 -1.15
CA LEU A 8 0.37 16.26 0.15
C LEU A 8 1.70 15.57 0.44
N ARG A 9 2.31 15.89 1.57
CA ARG A 9 3.36 15.06 2.16
C ARG A 9 2.72 14.14 3.19
N ILE A 10 2.70 12.85 2.90
CA ILE A 10 2.21 11.79 3.79
C ILE A 10 3.36 11.31 4.66
N LYS A 11 3.16 11.27 5.97
CA LYS A 11 4.14 10.76 6.93
C LYS A 11 3.52 9.65 7.77
N GLY A 12 4.11 8.47 7.75
CA GLY A 12 3.65 7.32 8.54
C GLY A 12 3.72 7.58 10.03
N VAL A 13 2.65 7.23 10.75
CA VAL A 13 2.60 7.21 12.24
C VAL A 13 2.48 5.78 12.78
N SER A 14 2.29 4.82 11.90
CA SER A 14 2.42 3.38 12.18
C SER A 14 3.12 2.70 11.01
N PRO A 15 3.72 1.51 11.23
CA PRO A 15 4.39 0.80 10.15
C PRO A 15 3.48 0.61 8.92
N LEU A 16 4.05 0.69 7.73
CA LEU A 16 3.38 0.37 6.48
C LEU A 16 3.63 -1.10 6.14
N MET A 17 2.59 -1.85 5.81
CA MET A 17 2.71 -3.21 5.31
C MET A 17 2.19 -3.25 3.87
N MET A 18 2.97 -3.84 2.95
CA MET A 18 2.57 -3.99 1.56
C MET A 18 2.09 -5.40 1.25
N HIS A 19 1.18 -5.50 0.30
CA HIS A 19 0.75 -6.76 -0.30
C HIS A 19 0.21 -6.47 -1.70
N SER A 20 1.11 -6.49 -2.68
CA SER A 20 0.74 -6.29 -4.08
C SER A 20 -0.12 -7.45 -4.58
N ASP A 21 -0.99 -7.16 -5.54
CA ASP A 21 -1.90 -8.11 -6.18
C ASP A 21 -1.24 -8.97 -7.28
N LYS A 22 0.08 -8.87 -7.47
CA LYS A 22 0.81 -9.62 -8.51
C LYS A 22 0.50 -11.11 -8.48
N LEU A 23 0.40 -11.70 -7.27
CA LEU A 23 0.09 -13.13 -7.12
C LEU A 23 -1.39 -13.48 -7.35
N ALA A 24 -2.28 -12.51 -7.43
CA ALA A 24 -3.68 -12.74 -7.79
C ALA A 24 -3.88 -12.92 -9.30
N ASN A 25 -2.97 -12.36 -10.13
CA ASN A 25 -3.02 -12.52 -11.58
C ASN A 25 -2.35 -13.84 -12.01
N PRO A 26 -3.09 -14.85 -12.51
CA PRO A 26 -2.52 -16.15 -12.87
C PRO A 26 -1.55 -16.10 -14.06
N LEU A 27 -1.59 -15.04 -14.85
CA LEU A 27 -0.72 -14.84 -16.02
C LEU A 27 0.58 -14.10 -15.67
N HIS A 28 0.64 -13.47 -14.51
CA HIS A 28 1.82 -12.72 -14.09
C HIS A 28 3.04 -13.64 -13.91
N PRO A 29 4.25 -13.27 -14.40
CA PRO A 29 5.45 -14.10 -14.28
C PRO A 29 5.75 -14.52 -12.83
N ALA A 30 5.62 -13.61 -11.86
CA ALA A 30 5.81 -13.92 -10.44
C ALA A 30 4.84 -14.99 -9.92
N THR A 31 3.57 -14.99 -10.40
CA THR A 31 2.58 -16.00 -10.02
C THR A 31 2.93 -17.37 -10.57
N LYS A 32 3.40 -17.43 -11.81
CA LYS A 32 3.85 -18.69 -12.43
C LYS A 32 5.04 -19.26 -11.68
N ALA A 33 6.07 -18.45 -11.42
CA ALA A 33 7.24 -18.85 -10.65
C ALA A 33 6.88 -19.30 -9.21
N HIS A 34 6.02 -18.54 -8.52
CA HIS A 34 5.54 -18.91 -7.17
C HIS A 34 4.77 -20.24 -7.17
N ARG A 35 3.95 -20.48 -8.21
CA ARG A 35 3.20 -21.74 -8.36
C ARG A 35 4.13 -22.94 -8.55
N GLU A 36 5.21 -22.81 -9.31
CA GLU A 36 6.21 -23.88 -9.46
C GLU A 36 6.80 -24.29 -8.10
N LEU A 37 7.14 -23.32 -7.25
CA LEU A 37 7.64 -23.57 -5.90
C LEU A 37 6.59 -24.26 -5.01
N THR A 38 5.34 -23.75 -5.04
CA THR A 38 4.27 -24.23 -4.16
C THR A 38 3.70 -25.58 -4.58
N SER A 39 3.80 -25.97 -5.85
CA SER A 39 3.26 -27.23 -6.38
C SER A 39 4.09 -28.47 -6.01
N LYS A 40 5.32 -28.33 -5.53
CA LYS A 40 6.15 -29.46 -5.11
C LYS A 40 5.42 -30.30 -4.06
N ARG A 41 5.33 -31.62 -4.29
CA ARG A 41 4.57 -32.56 -3.43
C ARG A 41 5.26 -32.79 -2.08
N LYS A 42 6.58 -32.90 -2.10
CA LYS A 42 7.42 -32.98 -0.87
C LYS A 42 8.29 -31.73 -0.82
N LYS A 43 8.23 -31.01 0.26
CA LYS A 43 8.98 -29.77 0.48
C LYS A 43 10.02 -30.02 1.59
N VAL A 44 11.21 -29.49 1.40
CA VAL A 44 12.27 -29.37 2.41
C VAL A 44 12.35 -27.91 2.88
N ASP A 45 13.15 -27.64 3.89
CA ASP A 45 13.25 -26.30 4.50
C ASP A 45 13.63 -25.22 3.47
N ASP A 46 14.55 -25.52 2.55
CA ASP A 46 14.93 -24.61 1.47
C ASP A 46 13.77 -24.25 0.54
N ASP A 47 12.86 -25.20 0.28
CA ASP A 47 11.64 -24.92 -0.51
C ASP A 47 10.71 -23.96 0.25
N HIS A 48 10.59 -24.08 1.55
CA HIS A 48 9.80 -23.18 2.38
C HIS A 48 10.40 -21.77 2.40
N VAL A 49 11.73 -21.65 2.48
CA VAL A 49 12.43 -20.36 2.37
C VAL A 49 12.23 -19.74 0.98
N ALA A 50 12.35 -20.53 -0.08
CA ALA A 50 12.13 -20.06 -1.46
C ALA A 50 10.69 -19.57 -1.69
N ILE A 51 9.68 -20.27 -1.15
CA ILE A 51 8.28 -19.88 -1.19
C ILE A 51 8.07 -18.55 -0.45
N ALA A 52 8.61 -18.44 0.78
CA ALA A 52 8.52 -17.24 1.58
C ALA A 52 9.14 -16.02 0.87
N ARG A 53 10.35 -16.21 0.31
CA ARG A 53 11.04 -15.18 -0.48
C ARG A 53 10.22 -14.76 -1.71
N SER A 54 9.68 -15.72 -2.44
CA SER A 54 8.86 -15.45 -3.63
C SER A 54 7.58 -14.68 -3.27
N GLU A 55 6.91 -15.03 -2.18
CA GLU A 55 5.73 -14.32 -1.68
C GLU A 55 6.09 -12.88 -1.27
N PHE A 56 7.17 -12.70 -0.52
CA PHE A 56 7.64 -11.40 -0.06
C PHE A 56 7.95 -10.47 -1.26
N ILE A 57 8.79 -10.92 -2.19
CA ILE A 57 9.20 -10.13 -3.36
C ILE A 57 7.97 -9.73 -4.20
N ALA A 58 7.06 -10.67 -4.43
CA ALA A 58 5.82 -10.38 -5.15
C ALA A 58 4.92 -9.39 -4.39
N GLY A 59 4.99 -9.36 -3.06
CA GLY A 59 4.21 -8.45 -2.22
C GLY A 59 4.66 -6.99 -2.25
N VAL A 60 5.88 -6.69 -2.73
CA VAL A 60 6.39 -5.32 -2.86
C VAL A 60 5.76 -4.63 -4.08
N TYR A 61 5.23 -3.42 -3.89
CA TYR A 61 4.94 -2.53 -5.02
C TYR A 61 6.25 -1.93 -5.50
N PHE A 62 6.73 -2.44 -6.62
CA PHE A 62 8.01 -2.06 -7.21
C PHE A 62 7.96 -2.08 -8.72
N ASP A 63 8.58 -1.11 -9.35
CA ASP A 63 9.02 -1.10 -10.74
C ASP A 63 10.36 -0.35 -10.88
N GLU A 64 11.04 -0.58 -12.00
CA GLU A 64 12.39 -0.03 -12.22
C GLU A 64 12.42 1.50 -12.34
N THR A 65 11.31 2.12 -12.73
CA THR A 65 11.23 3.58 -12.96
C THR A 65 10.93 4.32 -11.67
N SER A 66 9.95 3.85 -10.91
CA SER A 66 9.44 4.51 -9.70
C SER A 66 10.03 3.95 -8.40
N GLY A 67 10.81 2.85 -8.51
CA GLY A 67 11.32 2.14 -7.34
C GLY A 67 10.19 1.54 -6.49
N ILE A 68 10.40 1.49 -5.18
CA ILE A 68 9.39 1.07 -4.21
C ILE A 68 8.40 2.22 -4.02
N HIS A 69 7.11 1.95 -4.18
CA HIS A 69 6.08 2.98 -4.19
C HIS A 69 4.77 2.49 -3.59
N ILE A 70 3.87 3.41 -3.29
CA ILE A 70 2.47 3.11 -2.99
C ILE A 70 1.64 3.49 -4.21
N PRO A 71 0.83 2.58 -4.79
CA PRO A 71 -0.08 2.94 -5.88
C PRO A 71 -1.05 4.05 -5.48
N GLY A 72 -1.25 5.04 -6.34
CA GLY A 72 -2.21 6.13 -6.12
C GLY A 72 -3.63 5.62 -5.87
N ALA A 73 -4.02 4.54 -6.52
CA ALA A 73 -5.31 3.88 -6.29
C ALA A 73 -5.52 3.44 -4.83
N ASN A 74 -4.45 3.11 -4.08
CA ASN A 74 -4.56 2.80 -2.66
C ASN A 74 -4.94 4.04 -1.85
N PHE A 75 -4.41 5.21 -2.21
CA PHE A 75 -4.78 6.48 -1.61
C PHE A 75 -6.19 6.92 -2.02
N ASP A 76 -6.58 6.76 -3.29
CA ASP A 76 -7.96 7.02 -3.72
C ASP A 76 -8.96 6.22 -2.88
N ALA A 77 -8.71 4.93 -2.70
CA ALA A 77 -9.58 4.06 -1.90
C ALA A 77 -9.61 4.49 -0.42
N THR A 78 -8.46 4.88 0.12
CA THR A 78 -8.31 5.31 1.52
C THR A 78 -9.02 6.65 1.76
N PHE A 79 -8.81 7.63 0.89
CA PHE A 79 -9.44 8.95 1.00
C PHE A 79 -10.95 8.89 0.78
N LEU A 80 -11.41 8.08 -0.19
CA LEU A 80 -12.84 7.81 -0.36
C LEU A 80 -13.46 7.19 0.91
N ALA A 81 -12.74 6.32 1.60
CA ALA A 81 -13.22 5.74 2.85
C ALA A 81 -13.33 6.80 3.96
N GLY A 82 -12.36 7.72 4.06
CA GLY A 82 -12.45 8.88 4.97
C GLY A 82 -13.60 9.82 4.63
N ALA A 83 -13.77 10.14 3.35
CA ALA A 83 -14.88 10.96 2.88
C ALA A 83 -16.25 10.34 3.21
N LYS A 84 -16.37 9.01 3.18
CA LYS A 84 -17.61 8.31 3.58
C LYS A 84 -17.93 8.50 5.06
N LEU A 85 -16.96 8.63 5.95
CA LEU A 85 -17.20 8.93 7.37
C LEU A 85 -17.94 10.26 7.55
N GLN A 86 -17.74 11.20 6.63
CA GLN A 86 -18.36 12.51 6.61
C GLN A 86 -19.58 12.59 5.66
N LYS A 87 -20.07 11.45 5.15
CA LYS A 87 -21.16 11.34 4.16
C LYS A 87 -20.85 12.01 2.81
N LEU A 88 -19.60 12.31 2.51
CA LEU A 88 -19.14 12.95 1.27
C LEU A 88 -18.76 11.97 0.15
N GLY A 89 -18.92 10.65 0.35
CA GLY A 89 -18.41 9.64 -0.58
C GLY A 89 -18.88 9.78 -2.04
N THR A 90 -20.11 10.24 -2.27
CA THR A 90 -20.63 10.49 -3.63
C THR A 90 -20.01 11.72 -4.27
N HIS A 91 -19.85 12.81 -3.50
CA HIS A 91 -19.22 14.04 -3.94
C HIS A 91 -17.72 13.80 -4.20
N TRP A 92 -17.06 13.04 -3.33
CA TRP A 92 -15.65 12.64 -3.50
C TRP A 92 -15.40 11.98 -4.86
N LYS A 93 -16.20 10.97 -5.22
CA LYS A 93 -16.07 10.26 -6.51
C LYS A 93 -16.24 11.16 -7.75
N ARG A 94 -16.86 12.31 -7.61
CA ARG A 94 -17.12 13.26 -8.70
C ARG A 94 -16.18 14.46 -8.68
N GLY A 95 -15.61 14.76 -7.51
CA GLY A 95 -14.88 16.00 -7.29
C GLY A 95 -13.43 15.83 -6.84
N ALA A 96 -12.94 14.62 -6.56
CA ALA A 96 -11.57 14.39 -6.13
C ALA A 96 -10.92 13.25 -6.90
N LEU A 97 -9.62 13.39 -7.19
CA LEU A 97 -8.81 12.39 -7.89
C LEU A 97 -7.35 12.48 -7.43
N VAL A 98 -6.76 11.36 -7.02
CA VAL A 98 -5.32 11.28 -6.80
C VAL A 98 -4.62 11.27 -8.16
N MET A 99 -3.80 12.29 -8.42
CA MET A 99 -3.11 12.48 -9.71
C MET A 99 -1.81 11.66 -9.80
N THR A 100 -1.20 11.37 -8.66
CA THR A 100 0.02 10.58 -8.57
C THR A 100 -0.29 9.10 -8.73
N ASP A 101 0.11 8.49 -9.84
CA ASP A 101 -0.12 7.06 -10.10
C ASP A 101 0.71 6.19 -9.14
N LYS A 102 1.96 6.57 -8.87
CA LYS A 102 2.91 5.86 -8.01
C LYS A 102 3.60 6.84 -7.07
N ALA A 103 3.22 6.86 -5.82
CA ALA A 103 3.86 7.67 -4.80
C ALA A 103 5.13 6.96 -4.31
N SER A 104 6.30 7.41 -4.76
CA SER A 104 7.60 6.85 -4.36
C SER A 104 7.74 6.86 -2.84
N LEU A 105 8.15 5.71 -2.29
CA LEU A 105 8.30 5.56 -0.84
C LEU A 105 9.65 6.12 -0.39
N ASP A 106 9.61 7.07 0.54
CA ASP A 106 10.76 7.62 1.23
C ASP A 106 10.96 6.88 2.55
N PHE A 107 12.08 6.17 2.70
CA PHE A 107 12.45 5.36 3.87
C PHE A 107 13.96 5.10 3.87
N ASP A 108 14.52 4.75 5.02
CA ASP A 108 15.93 4.42 5.16
C ASP A 108 16.15 2.90 5.00
N GLY A 109 16.53 2.48 3.80
CA GLY A 109 16.75 1.06 3.53
C GLY A 109 17.09 0.72 2.09
N PRO A 110 17.19 -0.59 1.78
CA PRO A 110 17.44 -1.08 0.43
C PRO A 110 16.34 -0.70 -0.55
N THR A 111 16.72 -0.44 -1.79
CA THR A 111 15.82 0.08 -2.84
C THR A 111 15.25 -0.98 -3.77
N THR A 112 15.63 -2.26 -3.60
CA THR A 112 15.12 -3.37 -4.41
C THR A 112 14.43 -4.43 -3.54
N PRO A 113 13.42 -5.13 -4.07
CA PRO A 113 12.71 -6.17 -3.31
C PRO A 113 13.62 -7.29 -2.82
N GLU A 114 14.62 -7.68 -3.62
CA GLU A 114 15.59 -8.71 -3.27
C GLU A 114 16.48 -8.29 -2.10
N ALA A 115 16.93 -7.06 -2.10
CA ALA A 115 17.77 -6.51 -1.03
C ALA A 115 16.95 -6.29 0.26
N LEU A 116 15.67 -5.90 0.15
CA LEU A 116 14.75 -5.84 1.30
C LEU A 116 14.56 -7.22 1.96
N TRP A 117 14.42 -8.29 1.16
CA TRP A 117 14.34 -9.65 1.71
C TRP A 117 15.58 -10.04 2.54
N GLY A 118 16.76 -9.55 2.14
CA GLY A 118 18.02 -9.76 2.86
C GLY A 118 18.13 -9.01 4.20
N ASP A 119 17.27 -8.02 4.45
CA ASP A 119 17.26 -7.21 5.66
C ASP A 119 16.00 -7.49 6.50
N GLN A 120 16.19 -8.21 7.62
CA GLN A 120 15.09 -8.64 8.48
C GLN A 120 14.25 -7.50 9.06
N ARG A 121 14.74 -6.25 9.06
CA ARG A 121 13.96 -5.08 9.47
C ARG A 121 12.72 -4.86 8.60
N PHE A 122 12.78 -5.32 7.34
CA PHE A 122 11.72 -5.14 6.35
C PHE A 122 10.86 -6.39 6.14
N VAL A 123 11.12 -7.48 6.86
CA VAL A 123 10.39 -8.75 6.69
C VAL A 123 9.43 -8.98 7.85
N ASP A 124 8.13 -8.91 7.57
CA ASP A 124 7.11 -9.33 8.51
C ASP A 124 6.69 -10.77 8.22
N CYS A 125 6.75 -11.62 9.26
CA CYS A 125 6.30 -13.01 9.19
C CYS A 125 5.23 -13.24 10.24
N ARG A 126 3.99 -13.48 9.82
CA ARG A 126 2.88 -13.76 10.75
C ARG A 126 1.90 -14.77 10.23
N GLY A 127 1.29 -15.50 11.18
CA GLY A 127 0.21 -16.42 10.87
C GLY A 127 -1.09 -15.68 10.59
N VAL A 128 -1.69 -15.96 9.44
CA VAL A 128 -3.02 -15.48 9.08
C VAL A 128 -3.98 -16.64 8.90
N LYS A 129 -5.26 -16.43 9.24
CA LYS A 129 -6.31 -17.44 9.04
C LYS A 129 -6.83 -17.33 7.60
N VAL A 130 -6.78 -18.45 6.87
CA VAL A 130 -7.37 -18.57 5.53
C VAL A 130 -8.31 -19.77 5.55
N GLY A 131 -9.61 -19.50 5.52
CA GLY A 131 -10.62 -20.53 5.77
C GLY A 131 -10.45 -21.16 7.18
N GLN A 132 -10.23 -22.48 7.23
CA GLN A 132 -9.98 -23.22 8.48
C GLN A 132 -8.48 -23.33 8.84
N ALA A 133 -7.59 -23.02 7.90
CA ALA A 133 -6.14 -23.17 8.09
C ALA A 133 -5.50 -21.88 8.61
N LYS A 134 -4.45 -22.02 9.40
CA LYS A 134 -3.52 -20.95 9.75
C LYS A 134 -2.26 -21.12 8.90
N ILE A 135 -1.92 -20.13 8.10
CA ILE A 135 -0.76 -20.14 7.22
C ILE A 135 0.16 -18.97 7.55
N MET A 136 1.47 -19.19 7.40
CA MET A 136 2.46 -18.12 7.55
C MET A 136 2.49 -17.29 6.29
N ARG A 137 2.50 -15.97 6.45
CA ARG A 137 2.63 -14.98 5.37
C ARG A 137 3.86 -14.11 5.59
N TYR A 138 4.57 -13.88 4.51
CA TYR A 138 5.76 -13.04 4.49
C TYR A 138 5.46 -11.78 3.68
N ARG A 139 5.53 -10.62 4.35
CA ARG A 139 5.15 -9.33 3.76
C ARG A 139 6.20 -8.27 4.01
N PRO A 140 6.41 -7.36 3.05
CA PRO A 140 7.26 -6.20 3.30
C PRO A 140 6.62 -5.26 4.32
N ILE A 141 7.44 -4.81 5.27
CA ILE A 141 7.05 -3.86 6.32
C ILE A 141 8.07 -2.73 6.39
N PHE A 142 7.59 -1.49 6.53
CA PHE A 142 8.41 -0.29 6.65
C PHE A 142 8.01 0.40 7.94
N LEU A 143 8.93 0.49 8.90
CA LEU A 143 8.66 1.04 10.22
C LEU A 143 8.47 2.56 10.16
N ASP A 144 9.40 3.23 9.48
CA ASP A 144 9.37 4.66 9.19
C ASP A 144 9.24 4.85 7.69
N TRP A 145 8.27 5.64 7.27
CA TRP A 145 8.00 5.85 5.86
C TRP A 145 7.30 7.18 5.60
N ALA A 146 7.53 7.72 4.43
CA ALA A 146 6.82 8.88 3.92
C ALA A 146 6.64 8.76 2.40
N CYS A 147 5.78 9.58 1.81
CA CYS A 147 5.68 9.77 0.37
C CYS A 147 5.00 11.10 0.06
N GLU A 148 5.07 11.49 -1.20
CA GLU A 148 4.38 12.69 -1.70
C GLU A 148 3.39 12.29 -2.79
N LEU A 149 2.27 13.01 -2.82
CA LEU A 149 1.26 12.84 -3.85
C LEU A 149 0.46 14.12 -4.08
N GLU A 150 -0.17 14.17 -5.22
CA GLU A 150 -1.03 15.28 -5.62
C GLU A 150 -2.48 14.81 -5.77
N VAL A 151 -3.41 15.64 -5.31
CA VAL A 151 -4.85 15.40 -5.41
C VAL A 151 -5.51 16.58 -6.10
N ALA A 152 -6.16 16.32 -7.21
CA ALA A 152 -6.99 17.32 -7.90
C ALA A 152 -8.38 17.36 -7.28
N ILE A 153 -8.86 18.57 -6.98
CA ILE A 153 -10.15 18.82 -6.34
C ILE A 153 -10.98 19.76 -7.21
N ASN A 154 -12.19 19.36 -7.53
CA ASN A 154 -13.19 20.23 -8.13
C ASN A 154 -13.93 20.99 -7.01
N THR A 155 -13.59 22.27 -6.84
CA THR A 155 -14.14 23.13 -5.78
C THR A 155 -15.60 23.56 -6.04
N ASP A 156 -16.15 23.32 -7.23
CA ASP A 156 -17.59 23.47 -7.48
C ASP A 156 -18.41 22.32 -6.85
N VAL A 157 -17.75 21.22 -6.44
CA VAL A 157 -18.39 19.98 -5.93
C VAL A 157 -18.03 19.69 -4.47
N LEU A 158 -16.81 20.04 -4.05
CA LEU A 158 -16.27 19.75 -2.72
C LEU A 158 -15.68 21.00 -2.08
N ASP A 159 -15.99 21.23 -0.83
CA ASP A 159 -15.29 22.24 -0.02
C ASP A 159 -13.90 21.75 0.40
N LEU A 160 -12.89 22.63 0.31
CA LEU A 160 -11.51 22.26 0.60
C LEU A 160 -11.27 21.88 2.06
N GLN A 161 -11.99 22.49 3.00
CA GLN A 161 -11.84 22.15 4.41
C GLN A 161 -12.42 20.77 4.72
N GLU A 162 -13.54 20.43 4.07
CA GLU A 162 -14.13 19.08 4.14
C GLU A 162 -13.20 18.06 3.51
N VAL A 163 -12.55 18.38 2.37
CA VAL A 163 -11.55 17.52 1.73
C VAL A 163 -10.37 17.27 2.65
N LYS A 164 -9.75 18.32 3.19
CA LYS A 164 -8.63 18.20 4.13
C LYS A 164 -9.01 17.36 5.35
N LYS A 165 -10.17 17.61 5.92
CA LYS A 165 -10.68 16.81 7.04
C LYS A 165 -10.86 15.33 6.67
N ALA A 166 -11.40 15.02 5.49
CA ALA A 166 -11.57 13.65 5.02
C ALA A 166 -10.23 12.93 4.83
N ILE A 167 -9.22 13.62 4.30
CA ILE A 167 -7.86 13.11 4.14
C ILE A 167 -7.22 12.85 5.52
N ASP A 168 -7.32 13.77 6.45
CA ASP A 168 -6.81 13.62 7.82
C ASP A 168 -7.47 12.46 8.57
N ASP A 169 -8.79 12.34 8.47
CA ASP A 169 -9.54 11.23 9.07
C ASP A 169 -9.15 9.88 8.42
N SER A 170 -8.82 9.88 7.14
CA SER A 170 -8.29 8.70 6.43
C SER A 170 -6.99 8.21 7.05
N GLY A 171 -6.05 9.12 7.32
CA GLY A 171 -4.78 8.79 7.95
C GLY A 171 -4.94 8.29 9.38
N LYS A 172 -5.78 8.97 10.17
CA LYS A 172 -5.97 8.68 11.59
C LYS A 172 -6.78 7.41 11.85
N LEU A 173 -7.79 7.13 11.03
CA LEU A 173 -8.80 6.12 11.35
C LEU A 173 -8.77 4.90 10.41
N ILE A 174 -8.27 5.05 9.18
CA ILE A 174 -8.34 4.02 8.15
C ILE A 174 -6.96 3.43 7.83
N GLY A 175 -5.99 4.27 7.45
CA GLY A 175 -4.68 3.85 6.99
C GLY A 175 -4.65 3.39 5.55
N VAL A 176 -3.44 3.20 4.99
CA VAL A 176 -3.19 2.79 3.60
C VAL A 176 -2.53 1.41 3.55
N CYS A 177 -2.65 0.72 2.43
CA CYS A 177 -2.12 -0.61 2.14
C CYS A 177 -2.72 -1.74 3.00
N GLU A 178 -1.90 -2.66 3.52
CA GLU A 178 -2.37 -3.93 4.09
C GLU A 178 -2.50 -3.85 5.62
N TYR A 179 -3.35 -4.70 6.19
CA TYR A 179 -3.55 -4.90 7.63
C TYR A 179 -4.10 -3.67 8.38
N ARG A 180 -4.90 -2.85 7.66
CA ARG A 180 -5.57 -1.65 8.22
C ARG A 180 -6.63 -2.00 9.28
N PRO A 181 -6.89 -1.16 10.25
CA PRO A 181 -6.27 0.15 10.57
C PRO A 181 -5.05 0.02 11.48
N ARG A 182 -4.56 -1.19 11.77
CA ARG A 182 -3.40 -1.41 12.65
C ARG A 182 -2.13 -0.83 12.05
N PHE A 183 -1.96 -0.98 10.74
CA PHE A 183 -0.83 -0.49 9.95
C PHE A 183 -1.26 0.54 8.92
N GLY A 184 -0.28 1.28 8.38
CA GLY A 184 -0.46 2.27 7.35
C GLY A 184 -1.16 3.56 7.78
N ARG A 185 -1.25 3.85 9.09
CA ARG A 185 -1.74 5.14 9.57
C ARG A 185 -0.72 6.23 9.30
N PHE A 186 -1.20 7.43 9.02
CA PHE A 186 -0.37 8.55 8.61
C PHE A 186 -0.94 9.90 9.06
N GLU A 187 -0.07 10.89 9.05
CA GLU A 187 -0.38 12.32 9.13
C GLU A 187 -0.10 12.97 7.78
N VAL A 188 -0.72 14.13 7.54
CA VAL A 188 -0.60 14.87 6.29
C VAL A 188 -0.07 16.26 6.55
N VAL A 189 0.95 16.64 5.77
CA VAL A 189 1.41 18.03 5.67
C VAL A 189 0.96 18.54 4.30
N TYR A 190 0.22 19.62 4.30
CA TYR A 190 -0.28 20.27 3.07
C TYR A 190 0.76 21.28 2.59
N GLY A 191 1.12 21.19 1.29
CA GLY A 191 2.00 22.15 0.60
C GLY A 191 1.26 23.36 0.07
#